data_7615ac271895791edc0b836a001d006f
#
_entry.id   7615ac271895791edc0b836a001d006f
#
_cell.length_a   1.000
_cell.length_b   1.000
_cell.length_c   1.000
_cell.angle_alpha   90.00
_cell.angle_beta   90.00
_cell.angle_gamma   90.00
#
_symmetry.space_group_name_H-M   'P 1'
#
loop_
_entity.id
_entity.type
_entity.pdbx_description
1 polymer ?
#
loop_
_entity_poly.entity_id
_entity_poly.type
_entity_poly.pdbx_seq_one_letter_code
_entity_poly.pdbx_strand_id
1 'polypeptide(L)'
;MRGACAEIPLKNFAKIFTSGRGKHFCPLNKLLASGNLKLPKTTAIFNMGPARVCPALALNLCRAFTPTGKHCCYAMKAETTRTPLVFPYRMEQQKFWKKVTAEDFVSQFILINALKELPWTKLRLNEAGDFHGQSCVDKADKIAMLLARFKVKTYCYTHRSDLDFTKVRYLVISGSNFQKEGIPNLFMMVEDVKRDRPKGFSVCPEDCRICDLCSKRGQKIVIKRH
;
A
#
# COMPACT_ATOMS: atom_id res chain seq x y z
N MET A 1 -30.22 -11.24 1.35
CA MET A 1 -30.43 -10.45 2.60
C MET A 1 -29.28 -9.45 2.68
N ARG A 2 -29.55 -8.15 2.56
CA ARG A 2 -28.55 -7.09 2.69
C ARG A 2 -28.50 -6.72 4.17
N GLY A 3 -27.46 -7.17 4.89
CA GLY A 3 -27.22 -6.79 6.28
C GLY A 3 -26.87 -5.29 6.33
N ALA A 4 -27.69 -4.51 7.00
CA ALA A 4 -27.46 -3.11 7.28
C ALA A 4 -26.20 -3.00 8.16
N CYS A 5 -25.14 -2.36 7.62
CA CYS A 5 -24.00 -1.93 8.43
C CYS A 5 -24.48 -0.83 9.38
N ALA A 6 -24.54 -1.11 10.67
CA ALA A 6 -24.82 -0.10 11.69
C ALA A 6 -23.72 0.98 11.63
N GLU A 7 -24.13 2.21 11.36
CA GLU A 7 -23.27 3.40 11.47
C GLU A 7 -22.86 3.56 12.95
N ILE A 8 -21.57 3.44 13.22
CA ILE A 8 -21.04 3.77 14.55
C ILE A 8 -20.96 5.29 14.63
N PRO A 9 -21.72 5.94 15.53
CA PRO A 9 -21.71 7.40 15.64
C PRO A 9 -20.31 7.91 16.01
N LEU A 10 -19.85 8.97 15.35
CA LEU A 10 -18.56 9.66 15.62
C LEU A 10 -18.36 10.01 17.11
N LYS A 11 -19.46 10.19 17.87
CA LYS A 11 -19.45 10.42 19.32
C LYS A 11 -18.82 9.27 20.14
N ASN A 12 -18.82 8.04 19.63
CA ASN A 12 -18.21 6.89 20.33
C ASN A 12 -16.70 6.80 20.12
N PHE A 13 -16.16 7.43 19.08
CA PHE A 13 -14.71 7.52 18.85
C PHE A 13 -14.03 8.42 19.89
N ALA A 14 -14.65 9.51 20.33
CA ALA A 14 -14.09 10.38 21.36
C ALA A 14 -13.86 9.66 22.70
N LYS A 15 -14.73 8.72 23.06
CA LYS A 15 -14.60 7.94 24.32
C LYS A 15 -13.43 6.95 24.33
N ILE A 16 -13.02 6.45 23.17
CA ILE A 16 -11.87 5.53 23.07
C ILE A 16 -10.55 6.28 23.32
N PHE A 17 -10.52 7.59 23.06
CA PHE A 17 -9.30 8.42 23.20
C PHE A 17 -9.16 9.13 24.56
N THR A 18 -10.21 9.17 25.39
CA THR A 18 -10.16 9.89 26.67
C THR A 18 -9.83 9.03 27.89
N SER A 19 -9.72 7.72 27.74
CA SER A 19 -9.42 6.80 28.84
C SER A 19 -7.96 6.38 28.89
N GLY A 20 -7.03 7.30 29.09
CA GLY A 20 -5.64 6.88 29.34
C GLY A 20 -4.60 7.96 29.14
N ARG A 21 -4.23 8.62 30.22
CA ARG A 21 -2.94 9.26 30.53
C ARG A 21 -2.00 9.60 29.38
N GLY A 22 -1.82 10.87 29.12
CA GLY A 22 -0.67 11.41 28.42
C GLY A 22 -1.00 11.91 27.02
N LYS A 23 -0.37 13.03 26.68
CA LYS A 23 -0.38 13.62 25.32
C LYS A 23 -0.05 12.53 24.30
N HIS A 24 -1.04 11.84 23.76
CA HIS A 24 -0.82 10.80 22.76
C HIS A 24 -0.33 11.45 21.48
N PHE A 25 0.97 11.46 21.35
CA PHE A 25 1.68 11.73 20.12
C PHE A 25 1.18 10.74 19.07
N CYS A 26 0.58 11.22 17.98
CA CYS A 26 0.15 10.40 16.86
C CYS A 26 1.34 10.15 15.92
N PRO A 27 2.15 9.08 16.13
CA PRO A 27 3.37 8.86 15.37
C PRO A 27 3.09 8.65 13.89
N LEU A 28 1.92 8.15 13.52
CA LEU A 28 1.53 7.91 12.14
C LEU A 28 1.49 9.19 11.31
N ASN A 29 1.21 10.35 11.90
CA ASN A 29 1.19 11.63 11.18
C ASN A 29 2.52 11.94 10.48
N LYS A 30 3.64 11.58 11.11
CA LYS A 30 4.98 11.76 10.52
C LYS A 30 5.36 10.64 9.54
N LEU A 31 4.59 9.58 9.49
CA LEU A 31 4.87 8.37 8.71
C LEU A 31 3.97 8.20 7.48
N LEU A 32 3.01 9.12 7.27
CA LEU A 32 2.16 9.14 6.07
C LEU A 32 2.62 10.25 5.13
N ALA A 33 2.84 9.91 3.87
CA ALA A 33 3.00 10.89 2.81
C ALA A 33 1.67 11.13 2.09
N SER A 34 1.43 12.35 1.60
CA SER A 34 0.25 12.73 0.80
C SER A 34 0.64 12.82 -0.66
N GLY A 35 0.30 11.78 -1.44
CA GLY A 35 0.62 11.71 -2.84
C GLY A 35 2.13 11.75 -3.16
N ASN A 36 2.43 11.79 -4.44
CA ASN A 36 3.76 12.01 -5.00
C ASN A 36 3.63 12.58 -6.42
N LEU A 37 4.70 12.56 -7.24
CA LEU A 37 4.64 13.06 -8.62
C LEU A 37 3.59 12.37 -9.49
N LYS A 38 3.26 11.10 -9.22
CA LYS A 38 2.27 10.30 -9.97
C LYS A 38 0.94 10.15 -9.25
N LEU A 39 0.93 10.21 -7.92
CA LEU A 39 -0.26 10.00 -7.09
C LEU A 39 -0.88 11.32 -6.64
N PRO A 40 -2.22 11.45 -6.65
CA PRO A 40 -2.89 12.65 -6.16
C PRO A 40 -2.68 12.84 -4.65
N LYS A 41 -2.75 14.09 -4.18
CA LYS A 41 -2.64 14.43 -2.75
C LYS A 41 -3.73 13.79 -1.88
N THR A 42 -4.82 13.33 -2.49
CA THR A 42 -5.90 12.56 -1.84
C THR A 42 -5.55 11.08 -1.60
N THR A 43 -4.33 10.66 -1.91
CA THR A 43 -3.82 9.32 -1.63
C THR A 43 -2.77 9.39 -0.53
N ALA A 44 -3.05 8.76 0.60
CA ALA A 44 -2.03 8.49 1.63
C ALA A 44 -1.10 7.38 1.17
N ILE A 45 0.19 7.49 1.50
CA ILE A 45 1.21 6.48 1.20
C ILE A 45 1.84 6.03 2.51
N PHE A 46 1.89 4.72 2.72
CA PHE A 46 2.58 4.09 3.84
C PHE A 46 3.35 2.86 3.35
N ASN A 47 4.61 2.70 3.81
CA ASN A 47 5.47 1.60 3.44
C ASN A 47 5.69 0.66 4.63
N MET A 48 5.62 -0.66 4.40
CA MET A 48 5.91 -1.65 5.45
C MET A 48 7.41 -1.81 5.71
N GLY A 49 8.24 -1.17 4.90
CA GLY A 49 9.68 -1.14 5.07
C GLY A 49 10.41 -0.59 3.84
N PRO A 50 11.73 -0.44 3.94
CA PRO A 50 12.55 0.00 2.83
C PRO A 50 12.78 -1.09 1.79
N ALA A 51 13.11 -0.67 0.56
CA ALA A 51 13.36 -1.56 -0.55
C ALA A 51 14.63 -2.41 -0.35
N ARG A 52 15.66 -1.85 0.32
CA ARG A 52 16.93 -2.56 0.58
C ARG A 52 16.78 -3.81 1.46
N VAL A 53 15.77 -3.85 2.32
CA VAL A 53 15.45 -5.01 3.18
C VAL A 53 14.07 -5.60 2.82
N CYS A 54 13.66 -5.44 1.57
CA CYS A 54 12.39 -5.94 1.07
C CYS A 54 12.36 -7.49 1.13
N PRO A 55 11.36 -8.11 1.76
CA PRO A 55 11.27 -9.56 1.84
C PRO A 55 11.17 -10.25 0.48
N ALA A 56 10.47 -9.67 -0.48
CA ALA A 56 10.37 -10.23 -1.83
C ALA A 56 11.74 -10.27 -2.54
N LEU A 57 12.61 -9.28 -2.28
CA LEU A 57 13.99 -9.28 -2.78
C LEU A 57 14.82 -10.36 -2.10
N ALA A 58 14.77 -10.45 -0.76
CA ALA A 58 15.52 -11.43 0.02
C ALA A 58 15.16 -12.88 -0.34
N LEU A 59 13.92 -13.12 -0.78
CA LEU A 59 13.42 -14.42 -1.22
C LEU A 59 13.54 -14.66 -2.73
N ASN A 60 14.23 -13.79 -3.47
CA ASN A 60 14.38 -13.87 -4.93
C ASN A 60 13.04 -13.89 -5.71
N LEU A 61 11.95 -13.39 -5.12
CA LEU A 61 10.63 -13.30 -5.76
C LEU A 61 10.50 -12.02 -6.62
N CYS A 62 11.36 -11.03 -6.36
CA CYS A 62 11.42 -9.78 -7.10
C CYS A 62 12.80 -9.59 -7.71
N ARG A 63 12.83 -9.33 -9.03
CA ARG A 63 14.07 -8.99 -9.73
C ARG A 63 14.35 -7.50 -9.58
N ALA A 64 15.02 -7.12 -8.49
CA ALA A 64 15.40 -5.72 -8.24
C ALA A 64 16.64 -5.28 -9.05
N PHE A 65 17.36 -6.22 -9.65
CA PHE A 65 18.56 -5.96 -10.45
C PHE A 65 18.46 -6.61 -11.83
N THR A 66 19.06 -5.96 -12.83
CA THR A 66 19.33 -6.60 -14.12
C THR A 66 20.43 -7.66 -13.97
N PRO A 67 20.62 -8.55 -14.96
CA PRO A 67 21.76 -9.47 -14.99
C PRO A 67 23.12 -8.74 -14.91
N THR A 68 23.18 -7.48 -15.35
CA THR A 68 24.39 -6.61 -15.29
C THR A 68 24.51 -5.84 -13.97
N GLY A 69 23.69 -6.13 -12.95
CA GLY A 69 23.75 -5.50 -11.65
C GLY A 69 23.09 -4.11 -11.54
N LYS A 70 22.44 -3.61 -12.60
CA LYS A 70 21.74 -2.33 -12.56
C LYS A 70 20.42 -2.46 -11.79
N HIS A 71 20.11 -1.47 -10.95
CA HIS A 71 18.85 -1.42 -10.21
C HIS A 71 17.65 -1.28 -11.16
N CYS A 72 16.70 -2.24 -11.08
CA CYS A 72 15.39 -2.16 -11.72
C CYS A 72 14.30 -1.66 -10.76
N CYS A 73 14.53 -1.72 -9.45
CA CYS A 73 13.58 -1.28 -8.45
C CYS A 73 13.67 0.23 -8.26
N TYR A 74 12.63 0.97 -8.67
CA TYR A 74 12.57 2.42 -8.50
C TYR A 74 12.64 2.85 -7.02
N ALA A 75 12.08 2.04 -6.12
CA ALA A 75 12.10 2.32 -4.69
C ALA A 75 13.52 2.21 -4.10
N MET A 76 14.32 1.26 -4.59
CA MET A 76 15.73 1.13 -4.22
C MET A 76 16.54 2.29 -4.80
N LYS A 77 16.26 2.70 -6.04
CA LYS A 77 16.89 3.88 -6.64
C LYS A 77 16.65 5.13 -5.79
N ALA A 78 15.41 5.34 -5.32
CA ALA A 78 15.09 6.46 -4.42
C ALA A 78 15.87 6.41 -3.10
N GLU A 79 16.10 5.22 -2.55
CA GLU A 79 16.90 5.04 -1.34
C GLU A 79 18.40 5.24 -1.56
N THR A 80 18.93 4.96 -2.75
CA THR A 80 20.33 5.20 -3.08
C THR A 80 20.63 6.67 -3.36
N THR A 81 19.75 7.35 -4.10
CA THR A 81 19.93 8.76 -4.48
C THR A 81 19.58 9.74 -3.38
N ARG A 82 18.67 9.36 -2.46
CA ARG A 82 18.17 10.20 -1.36
C ARG A 82 18.34 9.51 0.00
N THR A 83 19.41 8.74 0.16
CA THR A 83 19.66 7.88 1.34
C THR A 83 19.51 8.58 2.68
N PRO A 84 20.05 9.79 2.91
CA PRO A 84 19.97 10.44 4.22
C PRO A 84 18.53 10.67 4.72
N LEU A 85 17.57 10.74 3.80
CA LEU A 85 16.17 11.05 4.14
C LEU A 85 15.23 9.85 3.95
N VAL A 86 15.34 9.14 2.82
CA VAL A 86 14.32 8.16 2.41
C VAL A 86 14.48 6.84 3.15
N PHE A 87 15.71 6.33 3.28
CA PHE A 87 15.93 5.04 3.93
C PHE A 87 15.57 5.07 5.43
N PRO A 88 16.04 6.03 6.26
CA PRO A 88 15.65 6.14 7.65
C PRO A 88 14.14 6.31 7.83
N TYR A 89 13.49 7.13 7.01
CA TYR A 89 12.04 7.33 7.03
C TYR A 89 11.28 6.00 6.84
N ARG A 90 11.66 5.20 5.86
CA ARG A 90 11.06 3.88 5.60
C ARG A 90 11.38 2.86 6.70
N MET A 91 12.54 2.97 7.35
CA MET A 91 12.87 2.16 8.54
C MET A 91 11.96 2.50 9.73
N GLU A 92 11.65 3.78 9.95
CA GLU A 92 10.67 4.17 10.99
C GLU A 92 9.26 3.68 10.67
N GLN A 93 8.83 3.73 9.39
CA GLN A 93 7.57 3.13 8.96
C GLN A 93 7.54 1.61 9.26
N GLN A 94 8.64 0.88 9.00
CA GLN A 94 8.74 -0.54 9.31
C GLN A 94 8.66 -0.82 10.82
N LYS A 95 9.38 -0.06 11.64
CA LYS A 95 9.33 -0.19 13.10
C LYS A 95 7.92 0.04 13.64
N PHE A 96 7.26 1.07 13.13
CA PHE A 96 5.87 1.38 13.48
C PHE A 96 4.93 0.25 13.03
N TRP A 97 5.04 -0.20 11.77
CA TRP A 97 4.21 -1.29 11.23
C TRP A 97 4.30 -2.57 12.06
N LYS A 98 5.50 -2.95 12.51
CA LYS A 98 5.70 -4.14 13.33
C LYS A 98 4.98 -4.07 14.68
N LYS A 99 4.83 -2.88 15.26
CA LYS A 99 4.28 -2.67 16.61
C LYS A 99 2.80 -2.31 16.62
N VAL A 100 2.31 -1.60 15.61
CA VAL A 100 0.94 -1.07 15.59
C VAL A 100 -0.08 -2.19 15.33
N THR A 101 -1.22 -2.13 16.02
CA THR A 101 -2.40 -2.95 15.69
C THR A 101 -3.13 -2.37 14.47
N ALA A 102 -4.03 -3.14 13.86
CA ALA A 102 -4.86 -2.62 12.77
C ALA A 102 -5.79 -1.51 13.24
N GLU A 103 -6.34 -1.67 14.42
CA GLU A 103 -7.26 -0.72 15.06
C GLU A 103 -6.56 0.60 15.37
N ASP A 104 -5.38 0.55 15.98
CA ASP A 104 -4.61 1.75 16.32
C ASP A 104 -4.13 2.49 15.08
N PHE A 105 -3.71 1.74 14.03
CA PHE A 105 -3.37 2.34 12.74
C PHE A 105 -4.54 3.11 12.16
N VAL A 106 -5.73 2.48 12.11
CA VAL A 106 -6.94 3.11 11.55
C VAL A 106 -7.39 4.29 12.38
N SER A 107 -7.39 4.16 13.70
CA SER A 107 -7.76 5.25 14.61
C SER A 107 -6.90 6.49 14.39
N GLN A 108 -5.58 6.31 14.33
CA GLN A 108 -4.65 7.40 14.03
C GLN A 108 -4.86 7.96 12.62
N PHE A 109 -5.07 7.08 11.62
CA PHE A 109 -5.31 7.50 10.24
C PHE A 109 -6.54 8.38 10.13
N ILE A 110 -7.67 7.98 10.73
CA ILE A 110 -8.93 8.72 10.66
C ILE A 110 -8.82 10.06 11.37
N LEU A 111 -8.16 10.12 12.54
CA LEU A 111 -7.89 11.37 13.23
C LEU A 111 -7.10 12.35 12.37
N ILE A 112 -6.00 11.89 11.76
CA ILE A 112 -5.18 12.71 10.88
C ILE A 112 -6.01 13.17 9.67
N ASN A 113 -6.77 12.25 9.08
CA ASN A 113 -7.56 12.52 7.87
C ASN A 113 -8.68 13.54 8.12
N ALA A 114 -9.28 13.54 9.31
CA ALA A 114 -10.32 14.49 9.69
C ALA A 114 -9.80 15.93 9.86
N LEU A 115 -8.49 16.09 10.10
CA LEU A 115 -7.84 17.39 10.27
C LEU A 115 -7.27 17.96 8.96
N LYS A 116 -7.44 17.26 7.84
CA LYS A 116 -6.89 17.70 6.54
C LYS A 116 -7.91 18.55 5.78
N GLU A 117 -7.43 19.61 5.17
CA GLU A 117 -8.20 20.41 4.20
C GLU A 117 -8.61 19.56 2.99
N LEU A 118 -7.72 18.65 2.54
CA LEU A 118 -7.96 17.72 1.47
C LEU A 118 -7.86 16.29 2.01
N PRO A 119 -8.99 15.67 2.43
CA PRO A 119 -8.99 14.34 3.01
C PRO A 119 -8.52 13.26 2.04
N TRP A 120 -7.84 12.25 2.57
CA TRP A 120 -7.45 11.07 1.81
C TRP A 120 -8.66 10.16 1.55
N THR A 121 -8.83 9.79 0.31
CA THR A 121 -9.83 8.81 -0.16
C THR A 121 -9.22 7.46 -0.47
N LYS A 122 -7.89 7.38 -0.47
CA LYS A 122 -7.14 6.16 -0.76
C LYS A 122 -5.95 6.03 0.19
N LEU A 123 -5.63 4.79 0.55
CA LEU A 123 -4.37 4.41 1.19
C LEU A 123 -3.63 3.46 0.25
N ARG A 124 -2.43 3.85 -0.19
CA ARG A 124 -1.49 2.98 -0.88
C ARG A 124 -0.49 2.42 0.10
N LEU A 125 -0.49 1.10 0.25
CA LEU A 125 0.53 0.38 0.98
C LEU A 125 1.63 -0.08 0.02
N ASN A 126 2.85 -0.20 0.53
CA ASN A 126 4.00 -0.76 -0.20
C ASN A 126 4.33 -0.03 -1.52
N GLU A 127 4.54 1.29 -1.46
CA GLU A 127 5.28 1.96 -2.53
C GLU A 127 6.74 1.47 -2.55
N ALA A 128 7.25 1.09 -1.37
CA ALA A 128 8.53 0.42 -1.15
C ALA A 128 8.36 -0.71 -0.14
N GLY A 129 9.24 -1.71 -0.23
CA GLY A 129 9.13 -2.92 0.58
C GLY A 129 7.98 -3.82 0.13
N ASP A 130 7.74 -4.87 0.88
CA ASP A 130 6.65 -5.83 0.64
C ASP A 130 6.22 -6.48 1.98
N PHE A 131 5.21 -7.34 1.95
CA PHE A 131 4.74 -8.07 3.13
C PHE A 131 5.86 -8.91 3.76
N HIS A 132 6.05 -8.76 5.07
CA HIS A 132 7.06 -9.53 5.82
C HIS A 132 6.66 -11.00 6.04
N GLY A 133 5.36 -11.30 6.04
CA GLY A 133 4.80 -12.62 6.23
C GLY A 133 3.28 -12.59 6.20
N GLN A 134 2.64 -13.72 6.43
CA GLN A 134 1.18 -13.86 6.35
C GLN A 134 0.45 -12.89 7.28
N SER A 135 0.90 -12.75 8.52
CA SER A 135 0.30 -11.81 9.48
C SER A 135 0.29 -10.36 9.02
N CYS A 136 1.21 -9.96 8.12
CA CYS A 136 1.19 -8.64 7.51
C CYS A 136 0.07 -8.50 6.46
N VAL A 137 -0.22 -9.56 5.71
CA VAL A 137 -1.36 -9.61 4.76
C VAL A 137 -2.66 -9.49 5.54
N ASP A 138 -2.82 -10.29 6.60
CA ASP A 138 -4.01 -10.32 7.44
C ASP A 138 -4.26 -8.95 8.11
N LYS A 139 -3.19 -8.33 8.65
CA LYS A 139 -3.25 -6.97 9.22
C LYS A 139 -3.65 -5.94 8.16
N ALA A 140 -3.07 -6.00 6.97
CA ALA A 140 -3.37 -5.05 5.90
C ALA A 140 -4.82 -5.18 5.40
N ASP A 141 -5.35 -6.40 5.29
CA ASP A 141 -6.76 -6.62 4.94
C ASP A 141 -7.70 -6.12 6.04
N LYS A 142 -7.36 -6.33 7.32
CA LYS A 142 -8.11 -5.80 8.46
C LYS A 142 -8.11 -4.26 8.47
N ILE A 143 -6.99 -3.61 8.19
CA ILE A 143 -6.91 -2.15 8.02
C ILE A 143 -7.82 -1.72 6.87
N ALA A 144 -7.77 -2.40 5.72
CA ALA A 144 -8.61 -2.10 4.56
C ALA A 144 -10.11 -2.24 4.89
N MET A 145 -10.49 -3.28 5.62
CA MET A 145 -11.86 -3.51 6.11
C MET A 145 -12.35 -2.34 6.98
N LEU A 146 -11.52 -1.92 7.93
CA LEU A 146 -11.88 -0.83 8.84
C LEU A 146 -11.96 0.51 8.11
N LEU A 147 -11.01 0.81 7.22
CA LEU A 147 -10.98 2.04 6.44
C LEU A 147 -12.11 2.13 5.40
N ALA A 148 -12.59 0.99 4.89
CA ALA A 148 -13.72 0.95 3.96
C ALA A 148 -14.99 1.56 4.57
N ARG A 149 -15.19 1.46 5.89
CA ARG A 149 -16.30 2.09 6.62
C ARG A 149 -16.27 3.63 6.53
N PHE A 150 -15.09 4.20 6.31
CA PHE A 150 -14.87 5.63 6.11
C PHE A 150 -14.68 6.00 4.63
N LYS A 151 -15.08 5.11 3.71
CA LYS A 151 -14.98 5.30 2.25
C LYS A 151 -13.52 5.49 1.76
N VAL A 152 -12.53 5.02 2.52
CA VAL A 152 -11.12 5.02 2.12
C VAL A 152 -10.77 3.67 1.50
N LYS A 153 -10.37 3.68 0.22
CA LYS A 153 -9.93 2.48 -0.49
C LYS A 153 -8.48 2.17 -0.17
N THR A 154 -8.16 0.92 0.17
CA THR A 154 -6.80 0.49 0.43
C THR A 154 -6.31 -0.46 -0.66
N TYR A 155 -5.13 -0.20 -1.20
CA TYR A 155 -4.54 -1.02 -2.26
C TYR A 155 -3.01 -1.11 -2.13
N CYS A 156 -2.46 -2.17 -2.70
CA CYS A 156 -1.00 -2.39 -2.73
C CYS A 156 -0.57 -3.21 -3.96
N TYR A 157 0.75 -3.29 -4.13
CA TYR A 157 1.39 -4.23 -5.03
C TYR A 157 2.23 -5.21 -4.22
N THR A 158 2.40 -6.43 -4.74
CA THR A 158 3.24 -7.44 -4.09
C THR A 158 3.93 -8.32 -5.12
N HIS A 159 5.14 -8.77 -4.77
CA HIS A 159 5.87 -9.85 -5.45
C HIS A 159 5.86 -11.15 -4.62
N ARG A 160 5.19 -11.14 -3.46
CA ARG A 160 5.15 -12.27 -2.51
C ARG A 160 4.20 -13.36 -2.99
N SER A 161 4.59 -14.07 -4.05
CA SER A 161 3.83 -15.23 -4.56
C SER A 161 3.79 -16.43 -3.61
N ASP A 162 4.63 -16.44 -2.59
CA ASP A 162 4.72 -17.46 -1.54
C ASP A 162 3.63 -17.35 -0.46
N LEU A 163 2.98 -16.18 -0.31
CA LEU A 163 1.94 -15.97 0.71
C LEU A 163 0.54 -16.38 0.22
N ASP A 164 -0.35 -16.66 1.16
CA ASP A 164 -1.76 -16.97 0.91
C ASP A 164 -2.62 -15.70 0.89
N PHE A 165 -3.39 -15.50 -0.18
CA PHE A 165 -4.29 -14.35 -0.34
C PHE A 165 -5.77 -14.76 -0.43
N THR A 166 -6.08 -16.04 -0.30
CA THR A 166 -7.45 -16.59 -0.48
C THR A 166 -8.46 -15.99 0.50
N LYS A 167 -8.00 -15.54 1.67
CA LYS A 167 -8.82 -14.92 2.72
C LYS A 167 -8.95 -13.40 2.59
N VAL A 168 -8.20 -12.75 1.69
CA VAL A 168 -8.23 -11.30 1.51
C VAL A 168 -9.54 -10.85 0.86
N ARG A 169 -10.27 -9.94 1.52
CA ARG A 169 -11.59 -9.48 1.08
C ARG A 169 -11.66 -7.99 0.78
N TYR A 170 -10.96 -7.18 1.52
CA TYR A 170 -11.07 -5.71 1.49
C TYR A 170 -9.90 -5.03 0.82
N LEU A 171 -8.69 -5.52 1.05
CA LEU A 171 -7.48 -5.00 0.42
C LEU A 171 -7.47 -5.32 -1.08
N VAL A 172 -7.23 -4.33 -1.93
CA VAL A 172 -7.03 -4.53 -3.37
C VAL A 172 -5.56 -4.79 -3.62
N ILE A 173 -5.21 -6.02 -3.95
CA ILE A 173 -3.84 -6.45 -4.21
C ILE A 173 -3.62 -6.63 -5.70
N SER A 174 -2.51 -6.08 -6.21
CA SER A 174 -2.00 -6.35 -7.55
C SER A 174 -0.75 -7.23 -7.45
N GLY A 175 -0.84 -8.46 -7.97
CA GLY A 175 0.33 -9.34 -8.11
C GLY A 175 1.25 -8.81 -9.21
N SER A 176 2.50 -8.53 -8.87
CA SER A 176 3.47 -8.01 -9.82
C SER A 176 4.14 -9.16 -10.58
N ASN A 177 3.80 -9.30 -11.86
CA ASN A 177 4.24 -10.36 -12.77
C ASN A 177 3.84 -11.79 -12.36
N PHE A 178 2.84 -11.95 -11.49
CA PHE A 178 2.28 -13.26 -11.17
C PHE A 178 0.79 -13.16 -10.87
N GLN A 179 0.07 -14.23 -11.18
CA GLN A 179 -1.35 -14.42 -10.85
C GLN A 179 -1.46 -15.52 -9.80
N LYS A 180 -2.26 -15.30 -8.78
CA LYS A 180 -2.52 -16.28 -7.73
C LYS A 180 -3.96 -16.13 -7.24
N GLU A 181 -4.53 -17.21 -6.74
CA GLU A 181 -5.85 -17.21 -6.09
C GLU A 181 -5.87 -16.20 -4.93
N GLY A 182 -6.97 -15.48 -4.79
CA GLY A 182 -7.12 -14.41 -3.80
C GLY A 182 -6.53 -13.06 -4.22
N ILE A 183 -5.71 -12.99 -5.28
CA ILE A 183 -5.19 -11.73 -5.82
C ILE A 183 -6.11 -11.24 -6.94
N PRO A 184 -6.85 -10.13 -6.73
CA PRO A 184 -7.82 -9.65 -7.70
C PRO A 184 -7.20 -9.06 -8.96
N ASN A 185 -6.01 -8.50 -8.88
CA ASN A 185 -5.40 -7.75 -9.99
C ASN A 185 -4.06 -8.36 -10.40
N LEU A 186 -3.77 -8.30 -11.70
CA LEU A 186 -2.47 -8.60 -12.26
C LEU A 186 -1.80 -7.32 -12.77
N PHE A 187 -0.60 -7.05 -12.30
CA PHE A 187 0.23 -5.94 -12.73
C PHE A 187 1.49 -6.47 -13.42
N MET A 188 1.62 -6.26 -14.70
CA MET A 188 2.70 -6.81 -15.51
C MET A 188 3.66 -5.71 -15.95
N MET A 189 4.94 -5.94 -15.79
CA MET A 189 6.00 -5.09 -16.30
C MET A 189 6.62 -5.74 -17.55
N VAL A 190 6.64 -5.00 -18.67
CA VAL A 190 7.17 -5.44 -19.95
C VAL A 190 8.22 -4.46 -20.49
N GLU A 191 9.08 -4.91 -21.39
CA GLU A 191 10.10 -4.05 -22.00
C GLU A 191 9.49 -3.08 -23.01
N ASP A 192 8.57 -3.55 -23.84
CA ASP A 192 7.86 -2.74 -24.84
C ASP A 192 6.35 -2.99 -24.74
N VAL A 193 5.61 -1.97 -24.29
CA VAL A 193 4.15 -2.07 -24.10
C VAL A 193 3.41 -2.27 -25.44
N LYS A 194 3.91 -1.73 -26.53
CA LYS A 194 3.27 -1.89 -27.86
C LYS A 194 3.39 -3.33 -28.36
N ARG A 195 4.57 -3.93 -28.20
CA ARG A 195 4.88 -5.28 -28.68
C ARG A 195 4.44 -6.35 -27.70
N ASP A 196 4.68 -6.15 -26.39
CA ASP A 196 4.62 -7.19 -25.37
C ASP A 196 3.32 -7.14 -24.55
N ARG A 197 2.37 -6.26 -24.91
CA ARG A 197 1.06 -6.14 -24.22
C ARG A 197 0.20 -7.37 -24.47
N PRO A 198 -0.16 -8.17 -23.44
CA PRO A 198 -1.08 -9.27 -23.62
C PRO A 198 -2.50 -8.78 -23.92
N LYS A 199 -3.27 -9.58 -24.65
CA LYS A 199 -4.69 -9.30 -24.91
C LYS A 199 -5.48 -9.16 -23.60
N GLY A 200 -6.31 -8.14 -23.51
CA GLY A 200 -7.14 -7.87 -22.33
C GLY A 200 -6.46 -7.09 -21.21
N PHE A 201 -5.23 -6.62 -21.43
CA PHE A 201 -4.57 -5.74 -20.46
C PHE A 201 -4.79 -4.26 -20.79
N SER A 202 -5.06 -3.46 -19.78
CA SER A 202 -5.06 -2.00 -19.87
C SER A 202 -3.63 -1.48 -19.72
N VAL A 203 -3.25 -0.50 -20.55
CA VAL A 203 -1.94 0.18 -20.41
C VAL A 203 -2.02 1.17 -19.25
N CYS A 204 -1.03 1.11 -18.36
CA CYS A 204 -0.91 2.10 -17.29
C CYS A 204 -0.51 3.46 -17.89
N PRO A 205 -1.28 4.54 -17.66
CA PRO A 205 -0.93 5.88 -18.16
C PRO A 205 0.21 6.52 -17.38
N GLU A 206 0.72 5.85 -16.32
CA GLU A 206 1.77 6.33 -15.41
C GLU A 206 1.42 7.60 -14.62
N ASP A 207 0.21 8.10 -14.76
CA ASP A 207 -0.35 9.21 -14.01
C ASP A 207 -1.62 8.77 -13.26
N CYS A 208 -1.49 8.53 -11.96
CA CYS A 208 -2.60 8.09 -11.11
C CYS A 208 -3.57 9.22 -10.74
N ARG A 209 -3.29 10.47 -11.15
CA ARG A 209 -4.23 11.61 -10.98
C ARG A 209 -5.41 11.47 -11.92
N ILE A 210 -5.21 10.86 -13.08
CA ILE A 210 -6.23 10.63 -14.11
C ILE A 210 -6.68 9.16 -14.18
N CYS A 211 -6.10 8.26 -13.37
CA CYS A 211 -6.37 6.84 -13.41
C CYS A 211 -6.48 6.25 -12.00
N ASP A 212 -7.46 5.35 -11.79
CA ASP A 212 -7.68 4.69 -10.50
C ASP A 212 -7.78 3.15 -10.61
N LEU A 213 -7.38 2.56 -11.75
CA LEU A 213 -7.51 1.12 -12.03
C LEU A 213 -6.91 0.25 -10.92
N CYS A 214 -5.71 0.61 -10.43
CA CYS A 214 -5.02 -0.18 -9.40
C CYS A 214 -5.76 -0.26 -8.06
N SER A 215 -6.70 0.65 -7.80
CA SER A 215 -7.56 0.65 -6.61
C SER A 215 -8.91 -0.04 -6.83
N LYS A 216 -9.15 -0.61 -8.02
CA LYS A 216 -10.33 -1.41 -8.38
C LYS A 216 -9.94 -2.87 -8.49
N ARG A 217 -10.88 -3.78 -8.22
CA ARG A 217 -10.68 -5.24 -8.39
C ARG A 217 -10.88 -5.69 -9.83
N GLY A 218 -10.28 -6.82 -10.20
CA GLY A 218 -10.45 -7.46 -11.50
C GLY A 218 -9.63 -6.81 -12.62
N GLN A 219 -8.58 -6.04 -12.29
CA GLN A 219 -7.81 -5.32 -13.29
C GLN A 219 -6.58 -6.12 -13.76
N LYS A 220 -6.36 -6.10 -15.06
CA LYS A 220 -5.12 -6.57 -15.69
C LYS A 220 -4.42 -5.36 -16.30
N ILE A 221 -3.27 -4.99 -15.75
CA ILE A 221 -2.58 -3.74 -16.07
C ILE A 221 -1.17 -4.06 -16.55
N VAL A 222 -0.74 -3.41 -17.62
CA VAL A 222 0.63 -3.51 -18.12
C VAL A 222 1.30 -2.14 -18.11
N ILE A 223 2.58 -2.13 -17.74
CA ILE A 223 3.43 -0.94 -17.72
C ILE A 223 4.78 -1.26 -18.33
N LYS A 224 5.43 -0.26 -18.93
CA LYS A 224 6.82 -0.37 -19.34
C LYS A 224 7.73 -0.49 -18.12
N ARG A 225 8.71 -1.40 -18.18
CA ARG A 225 9.76 -1.50 -17.16
C ARG A 225 10.61 -0.22 -17.17
N HIS A 226 10.89 0.32 -15.99
CA HIS A 226 11.70 1.54 -15.82
C HIS A 226 13.17 1.25 -15.67
#